data_0024a99e8bbde0cd7fb07b0b7fb4b8c4
#
_entry.id   0024a99e8bbde0cd7fb07b0b7fb4b8c4
#
_cell.length_a   1.000
_cell.length_b   1.000
_cell.length_c   1.000
_cell.angle_alpha   90.00
_cell.angle_beta   90.00
_cell.angle_gamma   90.00
#
_symmetry.space_group_name_H-M   'P 1'
#
loop_
_entity.id
_entity.type
_entity.pdbx_description
1 polymer ?
#
loop_
_entity_poly.entity_id
_entity_poly.type
_entity_poly.pdbx_seq_one_letter_code
_entity_poly.pdbx_strand_id
1 'polypeptide(L)'
;FVPSGPLDLAAWLANRDAESEAKAAALKEKAAQKGYVEKGNKDEPFRYHIARVNEIDESLLEEPVLTNEDFVLGIRPEFIDITDGSVEGEIYGAMPTGMESTIKIRLDDYLLTGVVFGSTLFAIGSKVKLNIKGNDILLFDRASGKRISSGRLILG
;
A
#
# COMPACT_ATOMS: atom_id res chain seq x y z
N PHE A 1 2.07 -12.52 5.28
CA PHE A 1 0.69 -12.08 5.52
C PHE A 1 -0.21 -13.29 5.81
N VAL A 2 -0.96 -13.22 6.91
CA VAL A 2 -1.92 -14.26 7.31
C VAL A 2 -3.32 -13.64 7.24
N PRO A 3 -4.18 -14.09 6.31
CA PRO A 3 -5.54 -13.56 6.16
C PRO A 3 -6.40 -13.90 7.39
N SER A 4 -7.34 -13.02 7.72
CA SER A 4 -8.28 -13.22 8.84
C SER A 4 -9.40 -14.21 8.51
N GLY A 5 -9.59 -14.54 7.25
CA GLY A 5 -10.60 -15.49 6.76
C GLY A 5 -10.07 -16.35 5.63
N PRO A 6 -10.87 -17.28 5.11
CA PRO A 6 -10.47 -18.11 3.99
C PRO A 6 -10.16 -17.23 2.77
N LEU A 7 -8.99 -17.41 2.20
CA LEU A 7 -8.54 -16.70 1.00
C LEU A 7 -7.99 -17.70 0.00
N ASP A 8 -8.65 -17.83 -1.13
CA ASP A 8 -8.10 -18.46 -2.33
C ASP A 8 -7.62 -17.36 -3.27
N LEU A 9 -6.34 -17.07 -3.19
CA LEU A 9 -5.71 -16.00 -3.97
C LEU A 9 -5.77 -16.31 -5.47
N ALA A 10 -5.60 -17.56 -5.86
CA ALA A 10 -5.65 -17.96 -7.26
C ALA A 10 -7.05 -17.75 -7.85
N ALA A 11 -8.09 -18.14 -7.13
CA ALA A 11 -9.48 -17.91 -7.53
C ALA A 11 -9.81 -16.39 -7.59
N TRP A 12 -9.30 -15.60 -6.64
CA TRP A 12 -9.50 -14.16 -6.63
C TRP A 12 -8.88 -13.50 -7.86
N LEU A 13 -7.64 -13.86 -8.19
CA LEU A 13 -6.92 -13.32 -9.36
C LEU A 13 -7.61 -13.72 -10.67
N ALA A 14 -8.08 -14.98 -10.79
CA ALA A 14 -8.83 -15.43 -11.94
C ALA A 14 -10.15 -14.66 -12.14
N ASN A 15 -10.88 -14.38 -11.07
CA ASN A 15 -12.09 -13.55 -11.12
C ASN A 15 -11.80 -12.11 -11.53
N ARG A 16 -10.70 -11.52 -11.02
CA ARG A 16 -10.26 -10.17 -11.42
C ARG A 16 -9.99 -10.10 -12.91
N ASP A 17 -9.27 -11.06 -13.45
CA ASP A 17 -8.92 -11.11 -14.88
C ASP A 17 -10.17 -11.28 -15.75
N ALA A 18 -11.10 -12.17 -15.36
CA ALA A 18 -12.38 -12.35 -16.03
C ALA A 18 -13.24 -11.07 -16.02
N GLU A 19 -13.29 -10.33 -14.90
CA GLU A 19 -14.01 -9.04 -14.82
C GLU A 19 -13.35 -7.97 -15.72
N SER A 20 -12.02 -7.95 -15.78
CA SER A 20 -11.28 -7.02 -16.64
C SER A 20 -11.56 -7.29 -18.12
N GLU A 21 -11.55 -8.55 -18.53
CA GLU A 21 -11.89 -8.96 -19.90
C GLU A 21 -13.35 -8.62 -20.26
N ALA A 22 -14.29 -8.89 -19.34
CA ALA A 22 -15.70 -8.56 -19.54
C ALA A 22 -15.93 -7.06 -19.71
N LYS A 23 -15.24 -6.22 -18.92
CA LYS A 23 -15.30 -4.76 -19.03
C LYS A 23 -14.71 -4.27 -20.37
N ALA A 24 -13.59 -4.85 -20.78
CA ALA A 24 -12.95 -4.51 -22.07
C ALA A 24 -13.85 -4.89 -23.26
N ALA A 25 -14.51 -6.03 -23.21
CA ALA A 25 -15.48 -6.48 -24.21
C ALA A 25 -16.71 -5.54 -24.27
N ALA A 26 -17.27 -5.18 -23.11
CA ALA A 26 -18.41 -4.26 -23.00
C ALA A 26 -18.06 -2.85 -23.54
N LEU A 27 -16.83 -2.36 -23.29
CA LEU A 27 -16.34 -1.09 -23.84
C LEU A 27 -16.20 -1.14 -25.37
N LYS A 28 -15.67 -2.23 -25.91
CA LYS A 28 -15.59 -2.42 -27.36
C LYS A 28 -16.97 -2.45 -28.02
N GLU A 29 -17.93 -3.11 -27.39
CA GLU A 29 -19.30 -3.19 -27.89
C GLU A 29 -19.99 -1.81 -27.86
N LYS A 30 -19.81 -1.03 -26.80
CA LYS A 30 -20.29 0.36 -26.71
C LYS A 30 -19.61 1.28 -27.71
N ALA A 31 -18.32 1.14 -27.95
CA ALA A 31 -17.57 1.93 -28.93
C ALA A 31 -18.00 1.64 -30.38
N ALA A 32 -18.51 0.44 -30.66
CA ALA A 32 -19.06 0.06 -31.96
C ALA A 32 -20.46 0.68 -32.24
N GLN A 33 -21.15 1.22 -31.21
CA GLN A 33 -22.44 1.87 -31.38
C GLN A 33 -22.25 3.28 -31.98
N LYS A 34 -23.01 3.61 -33.03
CA LYS A 34 -23.01 4.95 -33.66
C LYS A 34 -23.42 6.02 -32.61
N GLY A 35 -22.54 7.00 -32.38
CA GLY A 35 -22.79 8.11 -31.45
C GLY A 35 -22.19 7.97 -30.07
N TYR A 36 -21.39 6.94 -29.82
CA TYR A 36 -20.61 6.83 -28.60
C TYR A 36 -19.50 7.90 -28.59
N VAL A 37 -19.65 8.91 -27.74
CA VAL A 37 -18.59 9.86 -27.42
C VAL A 37 -17.92 9.37 -26.15
N GLU A 38 -16.67 8.94 -26.26
CA GLU A 38 -15.82 8.62 -25.12
C GLU A 38 -15.76 9.87 -24.24
N LYS A 39 -16.45 9.87 -23.11
CA LYS A 39 -16.30 10.93 -22.13
C LYS A 39 -14.85 10.89 -21.66
N GLY A 40 -14.11 11.96 -21.93
CA GLY A 40 -12.67 12.06 -21.77
C GLY A 40 -12.10 12.04 -20.34
N ASN A 41 -12.72 11.33 -19.42
CA ASN A 41 -12.04 10.80 -18.26
C ASN A 41 -11.39 9.50 -18.74
N LYS A 42 -10.18 9.60 -19.27
CA LYS A 42 -9.27 8.48 -19.22
C LYS A 42 -9.14 8.15 -17.74
N ASP A 43 -9.73 7.03 -17.33
CA ASP A 43 -9.43 6.45 -16.02
C ASP A 43 -7.93 6.22 -16.01
N GLU A 44 -7.20 7.16 -15.41
CA GLU A 44 -5.78 6.95 -15.18
C GLU A 44 -5.68 5.69 -14.34
N PRO A 45 -4.78 4.76 -14.69
CA PRO A 45 -4.62 3.55 -13.92
C PRO A 45 -4.38 3.93 -12.46
N PHE A 46 -5.14 3.33 -11.54
CA PHE A 46 -5.01 3.60 -10.11
C PHE A 46 -3.57 3.34 -9.66
N ARG A 47 -2.90 4.36 -9.15
CA ARG A 47 -1.53 4.26 -8.67
C ARG A 47 -1.50 4.46 -7.16
N TYR A 48 -0.99 3.47 -6.44
CA TYR A 48 -0.68 3.66 -5.04
C TYR A 48 0.56 4.54 -4.90
N HIS A 49 0.42 5.65 -4.16
CA HIS A 49 1.56 6.44 -3.75
C HIS A 49 2.25 5.74 -2.57
N ILE A 50 3.41 5.16 -2.83
CA ILE A 50 4.25 4.54 -1.80
C ILE A 50 5.36 5.54 -1.46
N ALA A 51 5.33 6.08 -0.24
CA ALA A 51 6.29 7.07 0.20
C ALA A 51 7.72 6.50 0.23
N ARG A 52 8.65 7.21 -0.41
CA ARG A 52 10.08 6.86 -0.47
C ARG A 52 10.93 7.99 0.07
N VAL A 53 12.15 7.67 0.48
CA VAL A 53 13.13 8.66 1.01
C VAL A 53 13.52 9.67 -0.06
N ASN A 54 13.75 9.21 -1.27
CA ASN A 54 14.05 10.06 -2.42
C ASN A 54 12.77 10.22 -3.24
N GLU A 55 12.13 11.38 -3.16
CA GLU A 55 11.10 11.77 -4.11
C GLU A 55 11.77 12.06 -5.45
N ILE A 56 12.03 11.03 -6.22
CA ILE A 56 12.37 11.17 -7.63
C ILE A 56 11.05 11.48 -8.34
N ASP A 57 11.06 12.45 -9.21
CA ASP A 57 9.91 12.78 -10.05
C ASP A 57 9.42 11.48 -10.71
N GLU A 58 8.23 11.02 -10.34
CA GLU A 58 7.67 9.75 -10.82
C GLU A 58 7.57 9.70 -12.34
N SER A 59 7.55 10.88 -13.00
CA SER A 59 7.57 10.99 -14.47
C SER A 59 8.90 10.55 -15.11
N LEU A 60 9.99 10.50 -14.32
CA LEU A 60 11.33 10.11 -14.78
C LEU A 60 11.66 8.64 -14.45
N LEU A 61 10.82 7.96 -13.68
CA LEU A 61 10.97 6.54 -13.40
C LEU A 61 10.37 5.76 -14.57
N GLU A 62 11.14 4.85 -15.15
CA GLU A 62 10.56 3.79 -15.98
C GLU A 62 9.52 3.07 -15.14
N GLU A 63 8.29 2.99 -15.63
CA GLU A 63 7.22 2.28 -14.92
C GLU A 63 7.67 0.85 -14.70
N PRO A 64 7.74 0.39 -13.43
CA PRO A 64 8.09 -1.00 -13.18
C PRO A 64 7.05 -1.88 -13.87
N VAL A 65 7.52 -2.92 -14.55
CA VAL A 65 6.63 -3.93 -15.12
C VAL A 65 5.85 -4.55 -13.96
N LEU A 66 4.56 -4.22 -13.85
CA LEU A 66 3.68 -4.80 -12.84
C LEU A 66 3.42 -6.25 -13.22
N THR A 67 3.76 -7.17 -12.34
CA THR A 67 3.37 -8.56 -12.47
C THR A 67 1.98 -8.76 -11.85
N ASN A 68 1.30 -9.85 -12.22
CA ASN A 68 0.00 -10.20 -11.62
C ASN A 68 0.11 -10.56 -10.12
N GLU A 69 1.33 -10.66 -9.59
CA GLU A 69 1.64 -11.02 -8.20
C GLU A 69 2.03 -9.81 -7.35
N ASP A 70 1.96 -8.60 -7.90
CA ASP A 70 2.29 -7.39 -7.15
C ASP A 70 1.13 -6.96 -6.26
N PHE A 71 1.42 -6.85 -4.97
CA PHE A 71 0.46 -6.49 -3.94
C PHE A 71 0.90 -5.26 -3.16
N VAL A 72 -0.05 -4.56 -2.55
CA VAL A 72 0.19 -3.45 -1.64
C VAL A 72 -0.41 -3.74 -0.28
N LEU A 73 0.36 -3.54 0.77
CA LEU A 73 -0.12 -3.63 2.14
C LEU A 73 -0.56 -2.25 2.63
N GLY A 74 -1.80 -2.16 3.08
CA GLY A 74 -2.33 -0.99 3.78
C GLY A 74 -2.17 -1.18 5.28
N ILE A 75 -1.28 -0.41 5.88
CA ILE A 75 -0.95 -0.48 7.32
C ILE A 75 -1.33 0.85 7.95
N ARG A 76 -2.15 0.81 9.00
CA ARG A 76 -2.50 2.02 9.75
C ARG A 76 -1.32 2.46 10.61
N PRO A 77 -1.07 3.77 10.75
CA PRO A 77 0.06 4.29 11.52
C PRO A 77 0.10 3.80 12.97
N GLU A 78 -1.06 3.61 13.60
CA GLU A 78 -1.17 3.10 14.96
C GLU A 78 -0.79 1.62 15.14
N PHE A 79 -0.65 0.88 14.04
CA PHE A 79 -0.21 -0.52 14.07
C PHE A 79 1.32 -0.67 14.08
N ILE A 80 2.04 0.42 13.86
CA ILE A 80 3.49 0.44 13.97
C ILE A 80 3.88 0.55 15.43
N ASP A 81 4.49 -0.49 15.95
CA ASP A 81 4.96 -0.55 17.35
C ASP A 81 6.49 -0.49 17.37
N ILE A 82 7.00 0.50 18.11
CA ILE A 82 8.44 0.76 18.25
C ILE A 82 8.86 0.34 19.66
N THR A 83 8.99 -0.95 19.86
CA THR A 83 9.49 -1.50 21.12
C THR A 83 10.53 -2.58 20.87
N ASP A 84 10.08 -3.84 20.74
CA ASP A 84 10.95 -5.01 20.57
C ASP A 84 10.61 -5.75 19.25
N GLY A 85 10.69 -5.03 18.15
CA GLY A 85 10.41 -5.61 16.84
C GLY A 85 11.57 -6.40 16.24
N SER A 86 11.25 -7.19 15.23
CA SER A 86 12.24 -7.95 14.45
C SER A 86 12.82 -7.14 13.28
N VAL A 87 12.21 -6.02 12.92
CA VAL A 87 12.64 -5.18 11.81
C VAL A 87 13.33 -3.93 12.33
N GLU A 88 14.54 -3.66 11.83
CA GLU A 88 15.30 -2.45 12.16
C GLU A 88 14.98 -1.35 11.14
N GLY A 89 14.66 -0.16 11.63
CA GLY A 89 14.45 1.05 10.84
C GLY A 89 15.18 2.24 11.44
N GLU A 90 15.15 3.36 10.75
CA GLU A 90 15.76 4.62 11.19
C GLU A 90 14.70 5.71 11.26
N ILE A 91 14.70 6.50 12.32
CA ILE A 91 13.83 7.67 12.44
C ILE A 91 14.27 8.73 11.43
N TYR A 92 13.47 8.92 10.41
CA TYR A 92 13.68 9.93 9.37
C TYR A 92 13.09 11.29 9.75
N GLY A 93 12.02 11.29 10.49
CA GLY A 93 11.37 12.50 10.98
C GLY A 93 10.45 12.22 12.16
N ALA A 94 10.28 13.18 13.02
CA ALA A 94 9.39 13.12 14.16
C ALA A 94 8.65 14.44 14.34
N MET A 95 7.34 14.37 14.55
CA MET A 95 6.47 15.52 14.74
C MET A 95 5.64 15.30 16.02
N PRO A 96 6.12 15.78 17.16
CA PRO A 96 5.37 15.69 18.41
C PRO A 96 4.19 16.69 18.39
N THR A 97 3.01 16.23 18.80
CA THR A 97 1.79 17.05 18.92
C THR A 97 1.33 17.25 20.36
N GLY A 98 2.14 16.79 21.32
CA GLY A 98 1.90 16.88 22.76
C GLY A 98 1.39 15.58 23.37
N MET A 99 0.32 14.98 22.86
CA MET A 99 -0.21 13.70 23.35
C MET A 99 0.26 12.50 22.53
N GLU A 100 0.75 12.74 21.34
CA GLU A 100 1.24 11.72 20.42
C GLU A 100 2.40 12.29 19.60
N SER A 101 3.18 11.41 18.99
CA SER A 101 4.22 11.76 18.02
C SER A 101 3.96 11.01 16.73
N THR A 102 3.79 11.75 15.64
CA THR A 102 3.82 11.16 14.30
C THR A 102 5.27 11.01 13.88
N ILE A 103 5.67 9.82 13.51
CA ILE A 103 7.04 9.51 13.11
C ILE A 103 7.09 8.97 11.69
N LYS A 104 8.16 9.32 10.99
CA LYS A 104 8.54 8.73 9.71
C LYS A 104 9.71 7.80 9.97
N ILE A 105 9.57 6.55 9.57
CA ILE A 105 10.60 5.53 9.75
C ILE A 105 11.08 5.11 8.37
N ARG A 106 12.36 5.23 8.14
CA ARG A 106 13.01 4.73 6.93
C ARG A 106 13.27 3.24 7.08
N LEU A 107 12.81 2.47 6.10
CA LEU A 107 13.15 1.08 5.87
C LEU A 107 13.69 0.97 4.45
N ASP A 108 14.99 0.83 4.32
CA ASP A 108 15.69 0.94 3.04
C ASP A 108 15.28 2.23 2.30
N ASP A 109 14.63 2.13 1.15
CA ASP A 109 14.16 3.26 0.35
C ASP A 109 12.74 3.70 0.69
N TYR A 110 12.03 2.99 1.57
CA TYR A 110 10.63 3.26 1.90
C TYR A 110 10.49 4.06 3.19
N LEU A 111 9.42 4.86 3.25
CA LEU A 111 9.03 5.59 4.44
C LEU A 111 7.72 5.04 5.00
N LEU A 112 7.77 4.51 6.21
CA LEU A 112 6.58 4.17 6.98
C LEU A 112 6.19 5.34 7.88
N THR A 113 4.89 5.54 8.05
CA THR A 113 4.34 6.47 9.02
C THR A 113 3.83 5.70 10.23
N GLY A 114 4.33 6.03 11.41
CA GLY A 114 3.84 5.50 12.68
C GLY A 114 3.30 6.61 13.58
N VAL A 115 2.42 6.25 14.50
CA VAL A 115 1.92 7.13 15.56
C VAL A 115 2.22 6.48 16.89
N VAL A 116 2.94 7.20 17.76
CA VAL A 116 3.29 6.75 19.11
C VAL A 116 2.62 7.67 20.11
N PHE A 117 1.80 7.10 20.97
CA PHE A 117 1.13 7.83 22.03
C PHE A 117 2.08 8.06 23.20
N GLY A 118 1.99 9.22 23.78
CA GLY A 118 2.82 9.67 24.89
C GLY A 118 3.81 10.77 24.52
N SER A 119 4.60 11.19 25.49
CA SER A 119 5.57 12.28 25.38
C SER A 119 6.98 11.84 24.95
N THR A 120 7.09 10.69 24.29
CA THR A 120 8.38 10.18 23.84
C THR A 120 8.95 11.06 22.73
N LEU A 121 10.19 11.53 22.91
CA LEU A 121 10.92 12.27 21.90
C LEU A 121 11.83 11.31 21.12
N PHE A 122 11.73 11.37 19.81
CA PHE A 122 12.55 10.57 18.90
C PHE A 122 13.63 11.42 18.27
N ALA A 123 14.88 10.98 18.38
CA ALA A 123 15.98 11.63 17.68
C ALA A 123 16.03 11.20 16.22
N ILE A 124 16.08 12.16 15.31
CA ILE A 124 16.27 11.90 13.87
C ILE A 124 17.61 11.20 13.67
N GLY A 125 17.62 10.15 12.84
CA GLY A 125 18.78 9.31 12.57
C GLY A 125 18.98 8.19 13.58
N SER A 126 18.18 8.11 14.66
CA SER A 126 18.26 6.98 15.60
C SER A 126 17.69 5.71 15.01
N LYS A 127 18.33 4.59 15.32
CA LYS A 127 17.83 3.26 14.94
C LYS A 127 16.75 2.82 15.92
N VAL A 128 15.71 2.24 15.37
CA VAL A 128 14.59 1.69 16.13
C VAL A 128 14.27 0.29 15.65
N LYS A 129 13.81 -0.55 16.56
CA LYS A 129 13.23 -1.84 16.20
C LYS A 129 11.72 -1.70 16.18
N LEU A 130 11.12 -2.17 15.12
CA LEU A 130 9.68 -2.06 14.94
C LEU A 130 9.03 -3.42 14.72
N ASN A 131 7.79 -3.49 15.12
CA ASN A 131 6.87 -4.57 14.80
C ASN A 131 5.60 -3.97 14.20
N ILE A 132 4.87 -4.76 13.45
CA ILE A 132 3.57 -4.37 12.90
C ILE A 132 2.51 -5.20 13.61
N LYS A 133 1.73 -4.55 14.47
CA LYS A 133 0.66 -5.17 15.24
C LYS A 133 -0.69 -4.91 14.54
N GLY A 134 -1.67 -5.73 14.85
CA GLY A 134 -3.02 -5.58 14.33
C GLY A 134 -3.46 -6.72 13.42
N ASN A 135 -4.78 -6.90 13.37
CA ASN A 135 -5.42 -7.96 12.58
C ASN A 135 -6.14 -7.42 11.34
N ASP A 136 -6.11 -6.10 11.15
CA ASP A 136 -6.80 -5.40 10.06
C ASP A 136 -5.83 -4.76 9.08
N ILE A 137 -4.70 -5.41 8.83
CA ILE A 137 -3.79 -5.02 7.75
C ILE A 137 -4.46 -5.42 6.45
N LEU A 138 -4.54 -4.48 5.53
CA LEU A 138 -5.24 -4.66 4.26
C LEU A 138 -4.28 -5.12 3.18
N LEU A 139 -4.71 -6.08 2.39
CA LEU A 139 -4.02 -6.54 1.20
C LEU A 139 -4.79 -6.05 -0.04
N PHE A 140 -4.09 -5.33 -0.92
CA PHE A 140 -4.65 -4.81 -2.16
C PHE A 140 -3.92 -5.40 -3.37
N ASP A 141 -4.66 -5.60 -4.44
CA ASP A 141 -4.11 -5.85 -5.75
C ASP A 141 -3.57 -4.55 -6.34
N ARG A 142 -2.29 -4.52 -6.67
CA ARG A 142 -1.66 -3.30 -7.20
C ARG A 142 -2.19 -2.92 -8.57
N ALA A 143 -2.51 -3.89 -9.40
CA ALA A 143 -2.97 -3.65 -10.78
C ALA A 143 -4.37 -3.02 -10.81
N SER A 144 -5.32 -3.53 -10.03
CA SER A 144 -6.72 -3.05 -10.04
C SER A 144 -7.04 -2.07 -8.92
N GLY A 145 -6.19 -1.95 -7.90
CA GLY A 145 -6.46 -1.17 -6.69
C GLY A 145 -7.52 -1.76 -5.77
N LYS A 146 -8.02 -2.95 -6.07
CA LYS A 146 -9.07 -3.59 -5.27
C LYS A 146 -8.50 -4.26 -4.03
N ARG A 147 -9.24 -4.17 -2.92
CA ARG A 147 -8.93 -4.93 -1.71
C ARG A 147 -9.18 -6.43 -1.95
N ILE A 148 -8.17 -7.23 -1.62
CA ILE A 148 -8.24 -8.69 -1.68
C ILE A 148 -8.75 -9.24 -0.36
N SER A 149 -8.10 -8.85 0.75
CA SER A 149 -8.37 -9.39 2.08
C SER A 149 -7.88 -8.45 3.16
N SER A 150 -8.19 -8.79 4.40
CA SER A 150 -7.56 -8.24 5.59
C SER A 150 -6.94 -9.37 6.42
N GLY A 151 -5.96 -9.04 7.23
CA GLY A 151 -5.25 -10.02 8.02
C GLY A 151 -4.20 -9.40 8.94
N ARG A 152 -3.24 -10.22 9.34
CA ARG A 152 -2.09 -9.81 10.14
C ARG A 152 -0.79 -10.06 9.38
N LEU A 153 0.22 -9.27 9.70
CA LEU A 153 1.56 -9.46 9.19
C LEU A 153 2.42 -10.12 10.27
N ILE A 154 3.12 -11.17 9.91
CA ILE A 154 4.14 -11.81 10.76
C ILE A 154 5.48 -11.45 10.16
N LEU A 155 6.28 -10.72 10.94
CA LEU A 155 7.66 -10.39 10.60
C LEU A 155 8.55 -11.45 11.23
N GLY A 156 9.25 -12.14 10.39
CA GLY A 156 10.15 -13.20 10.83
C GLY A 156 11.53 -12.70 11.20
#